data_5fd8766efdea7a6413d3ab694f3ac88f
#
_entry.id   5fd8766efdea7a6413d3ab694f3ac88f
#
_cell.length_a   1.000
_cell.length_b   1.000
_cell.length_c   1.000
_cell.angle_alpha   90.00
_cell.angle_beta   90.00
_cell.angle_gamma   90.00
#
_symmetry.space_group_name_H-M   'P 1'
#
loop_
_entity.id
_entity.type
_entity.pdbx_description
1 polymer ?
#
loop_
_entity_poly.entity_id
_entity_poly.type
_entity_poly.pdbx_seq_one_letter_code
_entity_poly.pdbx_strand_id
1 'polypeptide(L)'
;MSDMVEKSVVCAILVDPDSLSAIYEQVKPEMFANPFCQSMYVEILRAYDTGRQISMIEIAQKVQSDNLPLEYIVEELKGIMPDVHAYKIRNYANALVADYKTRRLNKTLSQTVLNAGTIDNQIGELMQELEALKANDTV
;
A
#
# COMPACT_ATOMS: atom_id res chain seq x y z
N MET A 1 -6.30 0.55 11.54
CA MET A 1 -5.05 -0.17 11.70
C MET A 1 -4.22 -0.21 10.43
N SER A 2 -4.76 -0.72 9.32
CA SER A 2 -4.02 -0.66 8.05
C SER A 2 -3.73 0.77 7.61
N ASP A 3 -4.57 1.75 7.94
CA ASP A 3 -4.33 3.15 7.59
C ASP A 3 -3.00 3.68 8.14
N MET A 4 -2.69 3.35 9.38
CA MET A 4 -1.44 3.81 10.00
C MET A 4 -0.23 3.19 9.31
N VAL A 5 -0.31 1.90 8.97
CA VAL A 5 0.76 1.20 8.26
C VAL A 5 0.96 1.80 6.88
N GLU A 6 -0.13 2.02 6.14
CA GLU A 6 -0.07 2.61 4.79
C GLU A 6 0.52 4.02 4.82
N LYS A 7 0.08 4.84 5.75
CA LYS A 7 0.63 6.20 5.92
C LYS A 7 2.10 6.16 6.33
N SER A 8 2.50 5.17 7.14
CA SER A 8 3.89 5.01 7.54
C SER A 8 4.80 4.69 6.36
N VAL A 9 4.35 3.84 5.43
CA VAL A 9 5.10 3.54 4.20
C VAL A 9 5.31 4.82 3.39
N VAL A 10 4.24 5.57 3.14
CA VAL A 10 4.30 6.82 2.37
C VAL A 10 5.21 7.83 3.05
N CYS A 11 5.04 8.04 4.36
CA CYS A 11 5.85 9.00 5.12
C CYS A 11 7.33 8.63 5.14
N ALA A 12 7.64 7.34 5.29
CA ALA A 12 9.03 6.88 5.29
C ALA A 12 9.74 7.25 3.98
N ILE A 13 9.05 7.07 2.85
CA ILE A 13 9.59 7.45 1.55
C ILE A 13 9.75 8.96 1.43
N LEU A 14 8.79 9.73 1.93
CA LEU A 14 8.86 11.19 1.88
C LEU A 14 9.96 11.74 2.77
N VAL A 15 10.24 11.11 3.90
CA VAL A 15 11.34 11.48 4.80
C VAL A 15 12.69 11.16 4.15
N ASP A 16 12.81 9.99 3.53
CA ASP A 16 14.02 9.55 2.84
C ASP A 16 13.63 8.87 1.53
N PRO A 17 13.61 9.62 0.42
CA PRO A 17 13.22 9.07 -0.88
C PRO A 17 14.05 7.86 -1.33
N ASP A 18 15.29 7.76 -0.90
CA ASP A 18 16.15 6.63 -1.25
C ASP A 18 15.65 5.31 -0.66
N SER A 19 14.85 5.37 0.41
CA SER A 19 14.28 4.18 1.03
C SER A 19 13.32 3.43 0.12
N LEU A 20 12.75 4.10 -0.89
CA LEU A 20 11.82 3.46 -1.84
C LEU A 20 12.47 2.26 -2.54
N SER A 21 13.76 2.34 -2.86
CA SER A 21 14.45 1.26 -3.57
C SER A 21 14.40 -0.06 -2.79
N ALA A 22 14.32 0.00 -1.47
CA ALA A 22 14.25 -1.20 -0.63
C ALA A 22 12.93 -1.95 -0.76
N ILE A 23 11.86 -1.29 -1.18
CA ILE A 23 10.52 -1.87 -1.23
C ILE A 23 9.87 -1.77 -2.61
N TYR A 24 10.56 -1.20 -3.60
CA TYR A 24 10.00 -0.92 -4.92
C TYR A 24 9.40 -2.17 -5.58
N GLU A 25 10.09 -3.29 -5.49
CA GLU A 25 9.63 -4.54 -6.10
C GLU A 25 8.56 -5.24 -5.25
N GLN A 26 8.55 -5.01 -3.95
CA GLN A 26 7.66 -5.68 -3.01
C GLN A 26 6.29 -5.05 -2.94
N VAL A 27 6.22 -3.72 -2.88
CA VAL A 27 4.98 -2.98 -2.63
C VAL A 27 4.45 -2.39 -3.94
N LYS A 28 3.21 -2.75 -4.28
CA LYS A 28 2.52 -2.27 -5.48
C LYS A 28 1.32 -1.41 -5.08
N PRO A 29 0.89 -0.46 -5.93
CA PRO A 29 -0.23 0.44 -5.58
C PRO A 29 -1.52 -0.28 -5.19
N GLU A 30 -1.82 -1.41 -5.81
CA GLU A 30 -3.05 -2.15 -5.51
C GLU A 30 -3.08 -2.72 -4.08
N MET A 31 -1.95 -2.74 -3.40
CA MET A 31 -1.87 -3.24 -2.02
C MET A 31 -2.41 -2.24 -0.99
N PHE A 32 -2.62 -0.99 -1.39
CA PHE A 32 -3.15 0.05 -0.50
C PHE A 32 -4.67 0.02 -0.49
N ALA A 33 -5.26 -0.07 0.70
CA ALA A 33 -6.71 -0.01 0.87
C ALA A 33 -7.20 1.44 0.94
N ASN A 34 -6.41 2.34 1.48
CA ASN A 34 -6.75 3.75 1.61
C ASN A 34 -6.52 4.46 0.28
N PRO A 35 -7.57 5.02 -0.36
CA PRO A 35 -7.40 5.68 -1.65
C PRO A 35 -6.41 6.84 -1.65
N PHE A 36 -6.34 7.57 -0.55
CA PHE A 36 -5.39 8.66 -0.38
C PHE A 36 -3.95 8.13 -0.43
N CYS A 37 -3.64 7.10 0.35
CA CYS A 37 -2.30 6.50 0.37
C CYS A 37 -1.94 5.87 -0.97
N GLN A 38 -2.90 5.21 -1.61
CA GLN A 38 -2.70 4.65 -2.94
C GLN A 38 -2.33 5.73 -3.95
N SER A 39 -3.07 6.83 -3.96
CA SER A 39 -2.81 7.96 -4.86
C SER A 39 -1.44 8.57 -4.61
N MET A 40 -1.06 8.75 -3.34
CA MET A 40 0.26 9.24 -2.98
C MET A 40 1.36 8.32 -3.50
N TYR A 41 1.19 7.02 -3.31
CA TYR A 41 2.18 6.04 -3.74
C TYR A 41 2.33 6.01 -5.27
N VAL A 42 1.22 6.10 -6.01
CA VAL A 42 1.24 6.18 -7.47
C VAL A 42 2.08 7.38 -7.94
N GLU A 43 1.87 8.54 -7.33
CA GLU A 43 2.62 9.75 -7.72
C GLU A 43 4.09 9.67 -7.32
N ILE A 44 4.38 9.03 -6.18
CA ILE A 44 5.76 8.76 -5.76
C ILE A 44 6.46 7.87 -6.80
N LEU A 45 5.80 6.81 -7.26
CA LEU A 45 6.36 5.91 -8.26
C LEU A 45 6.57 6.62 -9.60
N ARG A 46 5.66 7.51 -10.00
CA ARG A 46 5.83 8.30 -11.21
C ARG A 46 7.07 9.17 -11.14
N ALA A 47 7.28 9.84 -10.02
CA ALA A 47 8.47 10.67 -9.83
C ALA A 47 9.74 9.82 -9.87
N TYR A 48 9.70 8.68 -9.20
CA TYR A 48 10.84 7.75 -9.17
C TYR A 48 11.19 7.23 -10.57
N ASP A 49 10.17 6.76 -11.30
CA ASP A 49 10.38 6.16 -12.62
C ASP A 49 10.84 7.16 -13.66
N THR A 50 10.48 8.43 -13.50
CA THR A 50 10.88 9.50 -14.43
C THR A 50 12.13 10.24 -13.98
N GLY A 51 12.77 9.81 -12.89
CA GLY A 51 13.98 10.43 -12.37
C GLY A 51 13.77 11.78 -11.71
N ARG A 52 12.52 12.14 -11.39
CA ARG A 52 12.22 13.40 -10.71
C ARG A 52 12.43 13.28 -9.22
N GLN A 53 12.70 14.41 -8.58
CA GLN A 53 12.84 14.45 -7.13
C GLN A 53 11.49 14.18 -6.45
N ILE A 54 11.52 13.35 -5.42
CA ILE A 54 10.33 13.05 -4.61
C ILE A 54 10.22 14.11 -3.51
N SER A 55 9.17 14.92 -3.58
CA SER A 55 8.90 16.00 -2.63
C SER A 55 7.48 15.88 -2.12
N MET A 56 7.30 15.98 -0.79
CA MET A 56 5.97 15.90 -0.17
C MET A 56 5.01 16.93 -0.78
N ILE A 57 5.44 18.17 -0.94
CA ILE A 57 4.60 19.25 -1.45
C ILE A 57 4.17 18.96 -2.90
N GLU A 58 5.12 18.55 -3.75
CA GLU A 58 4.81 18.27 -5.14
C GLU A 58 3.88 17.06 -5.29
N ILE A 59 4.12 16.01 -4.53
CA ILE A 59 3.26 14.81 -4.53
C ILE A 59 1.87 15.18 -4.04
N ALA A 60 1.75 15.93 -2.95
CA ALA A 60 0.47 16.36 -2.40
C ALA A 60 -0.30 17.24 -3.37
N GLN A 61 0.39 18.12 -4.11
CA GLN A 61 -0.24 18.96 -5.12
C GLN A 61 -0.88 18.13 -6.24
N LYS A 62 -0.28 17.02 -6.61
CA LYS A 62 -0.82 16.13 -7.64
C LYS A 62 -2.00 15.29 -7.15
N VAL A 63 -2.04 15.00 -5.85
CA VAL A 63 -3.09 14.17 -5.25
C VAL A 63 -4.29 15.01 -4.83
N GLN A 64 -4.11 16.30 -4.58
CA GLN A 64 -5.16 17.18 -4.07
C GLN A 64 -6.39 17.20 -4.97
N SER A 65 -7.56 17.40 -4.35
CA SER A 65 -8.84 17.55 -5.03
C SER A 65 -9.76 18.39 -4.16
N ASP A 66 -10.96 18.69 -4.64
CA ASP A 66 -11.95 19.45 -3.86
C ASP A 66 -12.29 18.75 -2.55
N ASN A 67 -12.31 17.41 -2.56
CA ASN A 67 -12.61 16.60 -1.37
C ASN A 67 -11.36 16.33 -0.53
N LEU A 68 -10.18 16.63 -1.04
CA LEU A 68 -8.91 16.36 -0.40
C LEU A 68 -7.96 17.56 -0.60
N PRO A 69 -8.17 18.66 0.15
CA PRO A 69 -7.34 19.86 -0.01
C PRO A 69 -5.88 19.60 0.35
N LEU A 70 -5.00 20.37 -0.28
CA LEU A 70 -3.55 20.27 -0.04
C LEU A 70 -3.22 20.42 1.45
N GLU A 71 -3.86 21.36 2.12
CA GLU A 71 -3.63 21.63 3.54
C GLU A 71 -3.95 20.41 4.40
N TYR A 72 -5.04 19.74 4.10
CA TYR A 72 -5.43 18.51 4.81
C TYR A 72 -4.40 17.40 4.62
N ILE A 73 -3.92 17.23 3.40
CA ILE A 73 -2.91 16.21 3.09
C ILE A 73 -1.64 16.46 3.89
N VAL A 74 -1.16 17.69 3.87
CA VAL A 74 0.08 18.06 4.55
C VAL A 74 -0.06 17.87 6.07
N GLU A 75 -1.17 18.31 6.65
CA GLU A 75 -1.43 18.15 8.08
C GLU A 75 -1.50 16.68 8.50
N GLU A 76 -2.17 15.87 7.70
CA GLU A 76 -2.31 14.45 7.98
C GLU A 76 -0.96 13.73 8.00
N LEU A 77 -0.10 14.05 7.04
CA LEU A 77 1.23 13.45 6.95
C LEU A 77 2.16 13.97 8.04
N LYS A 78 2.13 15.27 8.32
CA LYS A 78 2.96 15.87 9.37
C LYS A 78 2.64 15.33 10.76
N GLY A 79 1.38 14.98 11.01
CA GLY A 79 0.96 14.42 12.28
C GLY A 79 1.60 13.05 12.56
N ILE A 80 1.98 12.32 11.53
CA ILE A 80 2.53 10.98 11.65
C ILE A 80 4.06 10.99 11.54
N MET A 81 4.62 11.92 10.77
CA MET A 81 6.06 11.94 10.46
C MET A 81 7.00 11.82 11.67
N PRO A 82 6.73 12.46 12.82
CA PRO A 82 7.65 12.33 13.96
C PRO A 82 7.82 10.89 14.45
N ASP A 83 6.81 10.05 14.24
CA ASP A 83 6.82 8.65 14.69
C ASP A 83 7.30 7.67 13.62
N VAL A 84 7.59 8.17 12.41
CA VAL A 84 7.99 7.33 11.28
C VAL A 84 9.50 7.41 11.08
N HIS A 85 10.14 6.26 10.96
CA HIS A 85 11.58 6.16 10.74
C HIS A 85 11.84 5.45 9.41
N ALA A 86 12.54 6.13 8.50
CA ALA A 86 12.81 5.60 7.17
C ALA A 86 13.56 4.26 7.20
N TYR A 87 14.43 4.05 8.19
CA TYR A 87 15.17 2.79 8.32
C TYR A 87 14.27 1.60 8.64
N LYS A 88 13.02 1.83 9.06
CA LYS A 88 12.03 0.79 9.33
C LYS A 88 11.12 0.51 8.14
N ILE A 89 11.42 1.05 6.97
CA ILE A 89 10.54 0.95 5.82
C ILE A 89 10.20 -0.50 5.45
N ARG A 90 11.15 -1.42 5.59
CA ARG A 90 10.89 -2.83 5.32
C ARG A 90 9.87 -3.43 6.29
N ASN A 91 9.91 -3.01 7.56
CA ASN A 91 8.94 -3.45 8.55
C ASN A 91 7.53 -2.95 8.20
N TYR A 92 7.42 -1.68 7.80
CA TYR A 92 6.14 -1.11 7.37
C TYR A 92 5.64 -1.81 6.10
N ALA A 93 6.52 -2.06 5.14
CA ALA A 93 6.16 -2.74 3.90
C ALA A 93 5.70 -4.17 4.15
N ASN A 94 6.38 -4.91 5.02
CA ASN A 94 5.99 -6.27 5.39
C ASN A 94 4.61 -6.30 6.03
N ALA A 95 4.32 -5.35 6.91
CA ALA A 95 3.01 -5.22 7.54
C ALA A 95 1.92 -4.88 6.51
N LEU A 96 2.22 -3.99 5.57
CA LEU A 96 1.31 -3.64 4.49
C LEU A 96 0.97 -4.86 3.62
N VAL A 97 1.99 -5.61 3.21
CA VAL A 97 1.80 -6.81 2.40
C VAL A 97 0.99 -7.85 3.15
N ALA A 98 1.26 -8.06 4.43
CA ALA A 98 0.50 -9.00 5.27
C ALA A 98 -0.97 -8.60 5.36
N ASP A 99 -1.26 -7.31 5.57
CA ASP A 99 -2.63 -6.79 5.59
C ASP A 99 -3.32 -7.00 4.25
N TYR A 100 -2.62 -6.75 3.15
CA TYR A 100 -3.15 -6.94 1.81
C TYR A 100 -3.53 -8.41 1.57
N LYS A 101 -2.64 -9.34 1.92
CA LYS A 101 -2.90 -10.78 1.78
C LYS A 101 -4.09 -11.21 2.61
N THR A 102 -4.20 -10.73 3.83
CA THR A 102 -5.33 -11.02 4.72
C THR A 102 -6.64 -10.53 4.11
N ARG A 103 -6.65 -9.31 3.57
CA ARG A 103 -7.85 -8.75 2.91
C ARG A 103 -8.25 -9.57 1.69
N ARG A 104 -7.28 -9.99 0.87
CA ARG A 104 -7.55 -10.82 -0.31
C ARG A 104 -8.11 -12.18 0.09
N LEU A 105 -7.52 -12.80 1.10
CA LEU A 105 -7.99 -14.09 1.60
C LEU A 105 -9.41 -13.98 2.13
N ASN A 106 -9.70 -12.96 2.94
CA ASN A 106 -11.04 -12.74 3.47
C ASN A 106 -12.06 -12.50 2.37
N LYS A 107 -11.69 -11.76 1.32
CA LYS A 107 -12.56 -11.52 0.17
C LYS A 107 -12.85 -12.83 -0.57
N THR A 108 -11.84 -13.66 -0.81
CA THR A 108 -11.99 -14.94 -1.48
C THR A 108 -12.89 -15.88 -0.67
N LEU A 109 -12.69 -15.95 0.64
CA LEU A 109 -13.53 -16.75 1.53
C LEU A 109 -14.98 -16.29 1.49
N SER A 110 -15.21 -14.98 1.56
CA SER A 110 -16.57 -14.42 1.49
C SER A 110 -17.24 -14.74 0.16
N GLN A 111 -16.53 -14.62 -0.95
CA GLN A 111 -17.06 -14.95 -2.27
C GLN A 111 -17.35 -16.44 -2.40
N THR A 112 -16.48 -17.29 -1.85
CA THR A 112 -16.66 -18.74 -1.85
C THR A 112 -17.92 -19.14 -1.07
N VAL A 113 -18.14 -18.51 0.08
CA VAL A 113 -19.34 -18.76 0.90
C VAL A 113 -20.60 -18.26 0.21
N LEU A 114 -20.54 -17.08 -0.42
CA LEU A 114 -21.71 -16.46 -1.06
C LEU A 114 -22.08 -17.11 -2.39
N ASN A 115 -21.10 -17.64 -3.11
CA ASN A 115 -21.33 -18.28 -4.40
C ASN A 115 -21.82 -19.70 -4.18
N ALA A 116 -23.01 -20.03 -4.72
CA ALA A 116 -23.63 -21.35 -4.60
C ALA A 116 -23.02 -22.34 -5.62
N GLY A 117 -21.69 -22.40 -5.71
CA GLY A 117 -21.00 -23.33 -6.57
C GLY A 117 -20.83 -24.70 -5.93
N THR A 118 -20.24 -25.63 -6.68
CA THR A 118 -19.89 -26.92 -6.11
C THR A 118 -18.74 -26.77 -5.12
N ILE A 119 -18.70 -27.64 -4.11
CA ILE A 119 -17.66 -27.61 -3.09
C ILE A 119 -16.27 -27.72 -3.71
N ASP A 120 -16.12 -28.57 -4.72
CA ASP A 120 -14.84 -28.77 -5.39
C ASP A 120 -14.32 -27.49 -6.06
N ASN A 121 -15.21 -26.75 -6.73
CA ASN A 121 -14.85 -25.47 -7.35
C ASN A 121 -14.44 -24.45 -6.30
N GLN A 122 -15.15 -24.38 -5.18
CA GLN A 122 -14.86 -23.46 -4.09
C GLN A 122 -13.49 -23.74 -3.48
N ILE A 123 -13.17 -25.01 -3.25
CA ILE A 123 -11.87 -25.42 -2.73
C ILE A 123 -10.76 -25.09 -3.73
N GLY A 124 -10.99 -25.35 -5.03
CA GLY A 124 -10.02 -25.05 -6.06
C GLY A 124 -9.68 -23.56 -6.14
N GLU A 125 -10.68 -22.70 -6.10
CA GLU A 125 -10.48 -21.23 -6.09
C GLU A 125 -9.70 -20.77 -4.87
N LEU A 126 -10.04 -21.29 -3.70
CA LEU A 126 -9.35 -20.94 -2.46
C LEU A 126 -7.89 -21.39 -2.50
N MET A 127 -7.61 -22.57 -2.99
CA MET A 127 -6.24 -23.06 -3.11
C MET A 127 -5.41 -22.24 -4.08
N GLN A 128 -5.97 -21.83 -5.20
CA GLN A 128 -5.29 -20.95 -6.16
C GLN A 128 -4.94 -19.61 -5.53
N GLU A 129 -5.87 -19.03 -4.78
CA GLU A 129 -5.61 -17.75 -4.10
C GLU A 129 -4.50 -17.88 -3.05
N LEU A 130 -4.50 -18.97 -2.30
CA LEU A 130 -3.46 -19.23 -1.31
C LEU A 130 -2.09 -19.40 -1.96
N GLU A 131 -2.00 -20.07 -3.10
CA GLU A 131 -0.76 -20.20 -3.84
C GLU A 131 -0.25 -18.85 -4.36
N ALA A 132 -1.15 -18.01 -4.87
CA ALA A 132 -0.79 -16.67 -5.32
C ALA A 132 -0.24 -15.82 -4.17
N LEU A 133 -0.82 -15.93 -2.99
CA LEU A 133 -0.34 -15.21 -1.80
C LEU A 133 1.03 -15.74 -1.35
N LYS A 134 1.26 -17.05 -1.43
CA LYS A 134 2.56 -17.64 -1.12
C LYS A 134 3.65 -17.18 -2.08
N ALA A 135 3.33 -17.07 -3.36
CA ALA A 135 4.29 -16.61 -4.36
C ALA A 135 4.77 -15.18 -4.05
N ASN A 136 3.92 -14.34 -3.45
CA ASN A 136 4.29 -13.00 -3.05
C ASN A 136 5.17 -12.96 -1.80
N ASP A 137 5.26 -14.05 -1.03
CA ASP A 137 6.11 -14.13 0.16
C ASP A 137 7.56 -14.50 -0.16
N THR A 138 7.84 -14.99 -1.36
CA THR A 138 9.17 -15.46 -1.76
C THR A 138 9.98 -14.36 -2.43
N VAL A 139 10.16 -13.28 -1.73
CA VAL A 139 10.96 -12.15 -2.26
C VAL A 139 12.25 -12.01 -1.49
#